data_2670140f8c393ec8c073ec5bfae4eaee
#
_entry.id   2670140f8c393ec8c073ec5bfae4eaee
#
_cell.length_a   1.000
_cell.length_b   1.000
_cell.length_c   1.000
_cell.angle_alpha   90.00
_cell.angle_beta   90.00
_cell.angle_gamma   90.00
#
_symmetry.space_group_name_H-M   'P 1'
#
loop_
_entity.id
_entity.type
_entity.pdbx_description
1 polymer ?
#
loop_
_entity_poly.entity_id
_entity_poly.type
_entity_poly.pdbx_seq_one_letter_code
_entity_poly.pdbx_strand_id
1 'polypeptide(L)'
;LLAISIHIPLFDMYTPEFKNILTSTLDGLRAEGLYKEERFIASQQYSQVTLKDGRSVINMCANNYLGLANNPEVMEAAKKAIDEWGFGMASVRFICGTQTLHRQLEERLSQFLGTEDTILFPSCFDANGGLFEGLLTADDAIISDSLNHASIIDGVRLCKAKRFRYANNDMADLEAKLQEADAAGARVKLISTDGVFSMDGIIAQLDKIHGLAARYNAIVHFDDCHATGFLGKRGRGTHEYRGLFG
;
A
#
# COMPACT_ATOMS: atom_id res chain seq x y z
N LEU A 1 20.67 -8.61 2.91
CA LEU A 1 20.32 -9.99 3.31
C LEU A 1 21.60 -10.83 3.30
N LEU A 2 22.25 -10.97 4.46
CA LEU A 2 23.30 -11.97 4.66
C LEU A 2 22.62 -13.33 4.67
N ALA A 3 22.71 -14.06 3.57
CA ALA A 3 22.42 -15.48 3.57
C ALA A 3 23.54 -16.18 4.33
N ILE A 4 23.37 -16.34 5.64
CA ILE A 4 24.20 -17.27 6.41
C ILE A 4 23.72 -18.66 5.99
N SER A 5 24.49 -19.32 5.11
CA SER A 5 24.30 -20.74 4.83
C SER A 5 24.79 -21.51 6.06
N ILE A 6 23.94 -21.64 7.05
CA ILE A 6 24.16 -22.59 8.13
C ILE A 6 23.81 -23.96 7.58
N HIS A 7 24.79 -24.78 7.34
CA HIS A 7 24.61 -26.24 7.09
C HIS A 7 24.15 -26.86 8.40
N ILE A 8 22.92 -26.67 8.78
CA ILE A 8 22.24 -27.50 9.76
C ILE A 8 21.94 -28.81 9.03
N PRO A 9 22.31 -29.99 9.58
CA PRO A 9 21.80 -31.24 9.04
C PRO A 9 20.29 -31.08 8.98
N LEU A 10 19.72 -31.24 7.79
CA LEU A 10 18.30 -31.09 7.52
C LEU A 10 17.53 -32.02 8.47
N PHE A 11 17.22 -31.54 9.66
CA PHE A 11 16.04 -32.02 10.34
C PHE A 11 14.89 -31.73 9.37
N ASP A 12 14.25 -32.77 8.94
CA ASP A 12 13.07 -32.69 8.10
C ASP A 12 12.00 -31.96 8.92
N MET A 13 12.02 -30.61 8.86
CA MET A 13 11.06 -29.77 9.61
C MET A 13 9.63 -29.91 9.08
N TYR A 14 9.50 -30.53 7.90
CA TYR A 14 8.21 -30.80 7.28
C TYR A 14 7.90 -32.28 7.34
N THR A 15 6.69 -32.61 7.79
CA THR A 15 6.24 -34.01 7.69
C THR A 15 6.09 -34.43 6.23
N PRO A 16 6.22 -35.75 5.91
CA PRO A 16 5.96 -36.24 4.54
C PRO A 16 4.60 -35.85 4.01
N GLU A 17 3.56 -35.82 4.87
CA GLU A 17 2.21 -35.43 4.54
C GLU A 17 2.14 -33.95 4.12
N PHE A 18 2.82 -33.06 4.87
CA PHE A 18 2.85 -31.64 4.53
C PHE A 18 3.63 -31.37 3.23
N LYS A 19 4.75 -32.09 2.99
CA LYS A 19 5.47 -32.04 1.72
C LYS A 19 4.58 -32.44 0.55
N ASN A 20 3.79 -33.52 0.72
CA ASN A 20 2.84 -33.95 -0.31
C ASN A 20 1.75 -32.90 -0.59
N ILE A 21 1.23 -32.24 0.44
CA ILE A 21 0.27 -31.16 0.27
C ILE A 21 0.88 -30.03 -0.57
N LEU A 22 2.09 -29.56 -0.21
CA LEU A 22 2.78 -28.50 -0.95
C LEU A 22 3.04 -28.90 -2.41
N THR A 23 3.55 -30.11 -2.65
CA THR A 23 3.83 -30.61 -4.00
C THR A 23 2.56 -30.67 -4.84
N SER A 24 1.50 -31.27 -4.30
CA SER A 24 0.21 -31.37 -5.00
C SER A 24 -0.40 -30.00 -5.31
N THR A 25 -0.26 -29.04 -4.37
CA THR A 25 -0.72 -27.66 -4.60
C THR A 25 0.06 -26.98 -5.74
N LEU A 26 1.38 -27.12 -5.75
CA LEU A 26 2.22 -26.54 -6.80
C LEU A 26 1.97 -27.19 -8.16
N ASP A 27 1.77 -28.50 -8.19
CA ASP A 27 1.45 -29.22 -9.42
C ASP A 27 0.06 -28.84 -9.98
N GLY A 28 -0.91 -28.64 -9.07
CA GLY A 28 -2.22 -28.09 -9.45
C GLY A 28 -2.11 -26.70 -10.08
N LEU A 29 -1.35 -25.80 -9.45
CA LEU A 29 -1.10 -24.44 -9.99
C LEU A 29 -0.43 -24.48 -11.37
N ARG A 30 0.51 -25.44 -11.59
CA ARG A 30 1.13 -25.61 -12.92
C ARG A 30 0.15 -26.15 -13.95
N ALA A 31 -0.65 -27.13 -13.58
CA ALA A 31 -1.66 -27.71 -14.47
C ALA A 31 -2.74 -26.69 -14.88
N GLU A 32 -3.10 -25.77 -14.01
CA GLU A 32 -4.06 -24.70 -14.24
C GLU A 32 -3.43 -23.48 -14.95
N GLY A 33 -2.12 -23.46 -15.19
CA GLY A 33 -1.42 -22.31 -15.77
C GLY A 33 -1.31 -21.10 -14.83
N LEU A 34 -1.54 -21.29 -13.53
CA LEU A 34 -1.49 -20.24 -12.51
C LEU A 34 -0.11 -20.10 -11.87
N TYR A 35 0.78 -21.08 -12.05
CA TYR A 35 2.13 -21.02 -11.54
C TYR A 35 2.92 -19.93 -12.28
N LYS A 36 3.42 -18.94 -11.53
CA LYS A 36 4.19 -17.82 -12.10
C LYS A 36 5.68 -18.07 -11.91
N GLU A 37 6.40 -18.13 -13.02
CA GLU A 37 7.87 -18.14 -13.01
C GLU A 37 8.41 -16.70 -12.96
N GLU A 38 9.35 -16.44 -12.06
CA GLU A 38 10.03 -15.17 -11.96
C GLU A 38 10.97 -14.95 -13.16
N ARG A 39 10.94 -13.74 -13.69
CA ARG A 39 11.88 -13.29 -14.72
C ARG A 39 13.01 -12.50 -14.07
N PHE A 40 14.23 -13.01 -14.12
CA PHE A 40 15.38 -12.37 -13.49
C PHE A 40 15.87 -11.19 -14.34
N ILE A 41 15.76 -9.97 -13.78
CA ILE A 41 16.28 -8.76 -14.38
C ILE A 41 17.76 -8.64 -14.02
N ALA A 42 18.63 -8.45 -15.01
CA ALA A 42 20.09 -8.36 -14.88
C ALA A 42 20.63 -6.93 -15.15
N SER A 43 19.76 -5.94 -15.19
CA SER A 43 20.09 -4.54 -15.34
C SER A 43 19.48 -3.69 -14.23
N GLN A 44 19.78 -2.40 -14.21
CA GLN A 44 19.03 -1.42 -13.41
C GLN A 44 17.56 -1.34 -13.89
N GLN A 45 16.67 -0.89 -13.01
CA GLN A 45 15.26 -0.66 -13.35
C GLN A 45 15.13 0.58 -14.25
N TYR A 46 14.59 0.35 -15.45
CA TYR A 46 14.33 1.39 -16.45
C TYR A 46 13.15 0.97 -17.33
N SER A 47 12.78 1.83 -18.29
CA SER A 47 11.74 1.49 -19.29
C SER A 47 12.15 0.30 -20.16
N GLN A 48 13.45 0.11 -20.38
CA GLN A 48 14.04 -1.06 -21.06
C GLN A 48 14.99 -1.76 -20.10
N VAL A 49 14.78 -3.05 -19.86
CA VAL A 49 15.60 -3.86 -18.96
C VAL A 49 16.18 -5.07 -19.68
N THR A 50 17.34 -5.54 -19.22
CA THR A 50 17.96 -6.76 -19.71
C THR A 50 17.63 -7.91 -18.75
N LEU A 51 17.18 -9.01 -19.30
CA LEU A 51 16.95 -10.25 -18.53
C LEU A 51 18.24 -11.06 -18.41
N LYS A 52 18.25 -12.01 -17.46
CA LYS A 52 19.41 -12.90 -17.21
C LYS A 52 19.82 -13.71 -18.45
N ASP A 53 18.90 -14.01 -19.34
CA ASP A 53 19.17 -14.70 -20.61
C ASP A 53 19.69 -13.78 -21.74
N GLY A 54 19.95 -12.51 -21.44
CA GLY A 54 20.48 -11.51 -22.37
C GLY A 54 19.43 -10.79 -23.22
N ARG A 55 18.15 -11.17 -23.16
CA ARG A 55 17.10 -10.46 -23.88
C ARG A 55 16.85 -9.09 -23.29
N SER A 56 16.69 -8.09 -24.17
CA SER A 56 16.24 -6.75 -23.81
C SER A 56 14.73 -6.66 -24.01
N VAL A 57 14.01 -6.20 -22.99
CA VAL A 57 12.54 -6.09 -23.01
C VAL A 57 12.09 -4.72 -22.48
N ILE A 58 10.93 -4.27 -22.96
CA ILE A 58 10.27 -3.08 -22.43
C ILE A 58 9.56 -3.47 -21.13
N ASN A 59 9.87 -2.75 -20.05
CA ASN A 59 9.24 -2.96 -18.75
C ASN A 59 8.02 -2.03 -18.61
N MET A 60 6.82 -2.58 -18.77
CA MET A 60 5.57 -1.82 -18.67
C MET A 60 4.79 -2.10 -17.37
N CYS A 61 5.36 -2.85 -16.43
CA CYS A 61 4.69 -3.25 -15.19
C CYS A 61 5.40 -2.79 -13.90
N ALA A 62 6.42 -1.95 -14.01
CA ALA A 62 7.12 -1.41 -12.84
C ALA A 62 6.34 -0.23 -12.22
N ASN A 63 6.35 -0.16 -10.88
CA ASN A 63 5.84 1.00 -10.13
C ASN A 63 6.86 2.16 -10.14
N ASN A 64 7.52 2.38 -11.26
CA ASN A 64 8.53 3.43 -11.46
C ASN A 64 7.95 4.60 -12.27
N TYR A 65 6.77 5.08 -11.86
CA TYR A 65 5.96 6.06 -12.59
C TYR A 65 6.71 7.35 -12.95
N LEU A 66 7.61 7.79 -12.10
CA LEU A 66 8.42 9.02 -12.30
C LEU A 66 9.82 8.74 -12.86
N GLY A 67 10.17 7.48 -13.12
CA GLY A 67 11.48 7.10 -13.65
C GLY A 67 12.63 7.34 -12.67
N LEU A 68 12.36 7.39 -11.37
CA LEU A 68 13.36 7.78 -10.36
C LEU A 68 14.18 6.61 -9.81
N ALA A 69 13.85 5.37 -10.15
CA ALA A 69 14.51 4.19 -9.58
C ALA A 69 16.03 4.12 -9.86
N ASN A 70 16.50 4.72 -10.95
CA ASN A 70 17.92 4.82 -11.31
C ASN A 70 18.34 6.26 -11.64
N ASN A 71 17.61 7.25 -11.11
CA ASN A 71 17.96 8.66 -11.32
C ASN A 71 19.30 8.98 -10.64
N PRO A 72 20.30 9.57 -11.35
CA PRO A 72 21.61 9.82 -10.81
C PRO A 72 21.62 10.76 -9.58
N GLU A 73 20.76 11.76 -9.55
CA GLU A 73 20.68 12.71 -8.43
C GLU A 73 20.13 12.02 -7.17
N VAL A 74 19.11 11.15 -7.32
CA VAL A 74 18.56 10.36 -6.21
C VAL A 74 19.60 9.36 -5.70
N MET A 75 20.33 8.69 -6.60
CA MET A 75 21.40 7.76 -6.23
C MET A 75 22.52 8.46 -5.47
N GLU A 76 22.93 9.63 -5.90
CA GLU A 76 24.00 10.40 -5.24
C GLU A 76 23.56 10.92 -3.87
N ALA A 77 22.32 11.40 -3.76
CA ALA A 77 21.74 11.78 -2.47
C ALA A 77 21.69 10.61 -1.49
N ALA A 78 21.36 9.40 -1.97
CA ALA A 78 21.35 8.20 -1.12
C ALA A 78 22.75 7.83 -0.62
N LYS A 79 23.79 7.89 -1.47
CA LYS A 79 25.19 7.66 -1.08
C LYS A 79 25.62 8.66 -0.01
N LYS A 80 25.37 9.95 -0.24
CA LYS A 80 25.69 11.00 0.71
C LYS A 80 24.98 10.80 2.05
N ALA A 81 23.73 10.38 2.03
CA ALA A 81 23.00 10.10 3.26
C ALA A 81 23.59 8.91 4.03
N ILE A 82 24.10 7.88 3.35
CA ILE A 82 24.81 6.77 3.98
C ILE A 82 26.11 7.25 4.65
N ASP A 83 26.88 8.11 3.99
CA ASP A 83 28.11 8.67 4.55
C ASP A 83 27.85 9.56 5.76
N GLU A 84 26.76 10.32 5.76
CA GLU A 84 26.41 11.27 6.81
C GLU A 84 25.68 10.62 8.00
N TRP A 85 24.77 9.69 7.75
CA TRP A 85 23.83 9.13 8.73
C TRP A 85 24.07 7.65 9.05
N GLY A 86 24.94 6.96 8.29
CA GLY A 86 25.13 5.54 8.39
C GLY A 86 24.07 4.73 7.65
N PHE A 87 24.23 3.41 7.65
CA PHE A 87 23.38 2.50 6.86
C PHE A 87 22.04 2.19 7.52
N GLY A 88 21.99 2.09 8.85
CA GLY A 88 20.81 1.58 9.54
C GLY A 88 20.37 2.43 10.72
N MET A 89 19.04 2.43 10.97
CA MET A 89 18.43 3.16 12.09
C MET A 89 18.58 2.45 13.44
N ALA A 90 18.89 1.15 13.43
CA ALA A 90 19.22 0.30 14.58
C ALA A 90 18.17 0.21 15.70
N SER A 91 17.02 0.87 15.58
CA SER A 91 15.94 0.82 16.56
C SER A 91 14.61 1.25 15.96
N VAL A 92 13.50 0.89 16.63
CA VAL A 92 12.18 1.42 16.33
C VAL A 92 12.09 2.89 16.74
N ARG A 93 11.26 3.65 16.04
CA ARG A 93 11.22 5.12 16.15
C ARG A 93 10.96 5.63 17.57
N PHE A 94 9.99 5.09 18.27
CA PHE A 94 9.58 5.61 19.59
C PHE A 94 10.55 5.26 20.74
N ILE A 95 11.49 4.31 20.54
CA ILE A 95 12.50 3.98 21.56
C ILE A 95 13.72 4.88 21.37
N CYS A 96 14.50 4.69 20.31
CA CYS A 96 15.71 5.48 20.02
C CYS A 96 16.05 5.55 18.51
N GLY A 97 15.12 5.21 17.62
CA GLY A 97 15.36 5.16 16.16
C GLY A 97 14.88 6.40 15.39
N THR A 98 14.28 7.41 16.07
CA THR A 98 13.86 8.64 15.39
C THR A 98 15.04 9.56 15.17
N GLN A 99 15.33 9.86 13.90
CA GLN A 99 16.34 10.83 13.47
C GLN A 99 15.66 12.10 12.93
N THR A 100 16.42 13.20 12.83
CA THR A 100 15.92 14.46 12.26
C THR A 100 15.47 14.31 10.82
N LEU A 101 16.05 13.40 10.04
CA LEU A 101 15.63 13.08 8.67
C LEU A 101 14.17 12.62 8.59
N HIS A 102 13.69 11.85 9.57
CA HIS A 102 12.29 11.42 9.59
C HIS A 102 11.37 12.64 9.69
N ARG A 103 11.64 13.56 10.63
CA ARG A 103 10.82 14.77 10.81
C ARG A 103 10.88 15.70 9.60
N GLN A 104 12.05 15.90 9.03
CA GLN A 104 12.23 16.70 7.81
C GLN A 104 11.40 16.14 6.64
N LEU A 105 11.39 14.82 6.48
CA LEU A 105 10.60 14.17 5.42
C LEU A 105 9.09 14.28 5.71
N GLU A 106 8.67 14.04 6.95
CA GLU A 106 7.26 14.17 7.38
C GLU A 106 6.74 15.59 7.14
N GLU A 107 7.49 16.61 7.54
CA GLU A 107 7.14 18.01 7.31
C GLU A 107 7.02 18.37 5.81
N ARG A 108 7.97 17.88 4.99
CA ARG A 108 7.93 18.10 3.54
C ARG A 108 6.75 17.42 2.86
N LEU A 109 6.42 16.20 3.30
CA LEU A 109 5.25 15.47 2.79
C LEU A 109 3.96 16.16 3.19
N SER A 110 3.84 16.61 4.45
CA SER A 110 2.68 17.37 4.90
C SER A 110 2.46 18.64 4.08
N GLN A 111 3.53 19.41 3.82
CA GLN A 111 3.47 20.61 2.97
C GLN A 111 3.08 20.29 1.53
N PHE A 112 3.61 19.19 0.98
CA PHE A 112 3.29 18.77 -0.38
C PHE A 112 1.86 18.29 -0.51
N LEU A 113 1.38 17.46 0.43
CA LEU A 113 0.04 16.87 0.40
C LEU A 113 -1.04 17.80 0.98
N GLY A 114 -0.67 18.85 1.70
CA GLY A 114 -1.60 19.76 2.35
C GLY A 114 -2.26 19.16 3.59
N THR A 115 -1.55 18.28 4.30
CA THR A 115 -2.00 17.65 5.54
C THR A 115 -1.42 18.36 6.76
N GLU A 116 -2.05 18.22 7.92
CA GLU A 116 -1.57 18.82 9.19
C GLU A 116 -0.27 18.18 9.68
N ASP A 117 -0.17 16.85 9.56
CA ASP A 117 1.05 16.09 9.91
C ASP A 117 1.16 14.83 9.05
N THR A 118 2.30 14.16 9.14
CA THR A 118 2.62 12.91 8.43
C THR A 118 3.30 11.94 9.39
N ILE A 119 3.01 10.66 9.25
CA ILE A 119 3.74 9.57 9.88
C ILE A 119 4.28 8.63 8.79
N LEU A 120 5.53 8.19 8.95
CA LEU A 120 6.19 7.32 7.98
C LEU A 120 6.06 5.85 8.36
N PHE A 121 5.79 5.03 7.36
CA PHE A 121 5.84 3.57 7.40
C PHE A 121 6.81 3.04 6.34
N PRO A 122 7.38 1.83 6.49
CA PRO A 122 8.31 1.27 5.52
C PRO A 122 7.63 0.88 4.19
N SER A 123 6.32 0.68 4.20
CA SER A 123 5.52 0.44 3.00
C SER A 123 4.07 0.90 3.19
N CYS A 124 3.34 1.07 2.08
CA CYS A 124 1.89 1.31 2.12
C CYS A 124 1.14 0.11 2.72
N PHE A 125 1.64 -1.11 2.51
CA PHE A 125 1.07 -2.31 3.13
C PHE A 125 1.11 -2.22 4.66
N ASP A 126 2.24 -1.82 5.24
CA ASP A 126 2.39 -1.64 6.68
C ASP A 126 1.51 -0.48 7.20
N ALA A 127 1.41 0.61 6.44
CA ALA A 127 0.54 1.74 6.78
C ALA A 127 -0.92 1.30 6.88
N ASN A 128 -1.44 0.60 5.86
CA ASN A 128 -2.79 0.06 5.85
C ASN A 128 -3.01 -0.99 6.95
N GLY A 129 -2.01 -1.84 7.22
CA GLY A 129 -2.06 -2.82 8.29
C GLY A 129 -2.17 -2.21 9.69
N GLY A 130 -1.48 -1.09 9.92
CA GLY A 130 -1.43 -0.41 11.21
C GLY A 130 -2.55 0.61 11.46
N LEU A 131 -3.21 1.09 10.41
CA LEU A 131 -4.15 2.21 10.52
C LEU A 131 -5.43 1.86 11.29
N PHE A 132 -6.12 0.82 10.84
CA PHE A 132 -7.50 0.56 11.27
C PHE A 132 -7.59 0.13 12.73
N GLU A 133 -6.74 -0.81 13.16
CA GLU A 133 -6.70 -1.27 14.55
C GLU A 133 -6.23 -0.18 15.51
N GLY A 134 -5.36 0.73 15.04
CA GLY A 134 -4.88 1.86 15.83
C GLY A 134 -5.92 2.95 16.06
N LEU A 135 -6.88 3.11 15.15
CA LEU A 135 -7.89 4.18 15.20
C LEU A 135 -9.27 3.72 15.68
N LEU A 136 -9.65 2.47 15.42
CA LEU A 136 -11.01 2.00 15.53
C LEU A 136 -11.14 0.83 16.51
N THR A 137 -12.34 0.71 17.10
CA THR A 137 -12.71 -0.34 18.05
C THR A 137 -13.93 -1.12 17.55
N ALA A 138 -14.42 -2.07 18.36
CA ALA A 138 -15.63 -2.85 18.04
C ALA A 138 -16.91 -2.02 17.96
N ASP A 139 -16.91 -0.79 18.51
CA ASP A 139 -18.04 0.13 18.49
C ASP A 139 -18.11 0.96 17.20
N ASP A 140 -17.11 0.83 16.33
CA ASP A 140 -16.95 1.61 15.12
C ASP A 140 -17.29 0.77 13.87
N ALA A 141 -17.34 1.43 12.71
CA ALA A 141 -17.62 0.78 11.43
C ALA A 141 -16.59 1.19 10.35
N ILE A 142 -16.20 0.23 9.52
CA ILE A 142 -15.42 0.46 8.30
C ILE A 142 -16.31 0.13 7.10
N ILE A 143 -16.43 1.08 6.18
CA ILE A 143 -17.17 0.95 4.92
C ILE A 143 -16.14 0.88 3.80
N SER A 144 -15.80 -0.32 3.33
CA SER A 144 -14.69 -0.59 2.43
C SER A 144 -15.16 -0.85 1.00
N ASP A 145 -14.49 -0.25 0.02
CA ASP A 145 -14.69 -0.57 -1.40
C ASP A 145 -14.34 -2.05 -1.66
N SER A 146 -15.10 -2.68 -2.55
CA SER A 146 -14.98 -4.11 -2.84
C SER A 146 -13.72 -4.49 -3.61
N LEU A 147 -13.08 -3.55 -4.31
CA LEU A 147 -11.84 -3.77 -5.08
C LEU A 147 -10.61 -3.18 -4.41
N ASN A 148 -10.71 -2.74 -3.16
CA ASN A 148 -9.55 -2.24 -2.41
C ASN A 148 -8.38 -3.22 -2.43
N HIS A 149 -7.16 -2.67 -2.41
CA HIS A 149 -5.93 -3.43 -2.36
C HIS A 149 -5.90 -4.42 -1.19
N ALA A 150 -5.17 -5.53 -1.36
CA ALA A 150 -5.07 -6.60 -0.34
C ALA A 150 -4.63 -6.07 1.04
N SER A 151 -3.74 -5.09 1.10
CA SER A 151 -3.30 -4.49 2.36
C SER A 151 -4.43 -3.81 3.14
N ILE A 152 -5.35 -3.13 2.45
CA ILE A 152 -6.56 -2.56 3.07
C ILE A 152 -7.46 -3.68 3.56
N ILE A 153 -7.70 -4.70 2.73
CA ILE A 153 -8.53 -5.86 3.09
C ILE A 153 -7.98 -6.55 4.34
N ASP A 154 -6.68 -6.76 4.40
CA ASP A 154 -6.02 -7.43 5.53
C ASP A 154 -6.01 -6.53 6.78
N GLY A 155 -5.73 -5.24 6.65
CA GLY A 155 -5.83 -4.29 7.74
C GLY A 155 -7.24 -4.20 8.33
N VAL A 156 -8.27 -4.20 7.48
CA VAL A 156 -9.67 -4.26 7.89
C VAL A 156 -10.01 -5.59 8.59
N ARG A 157 -9.41 -6.71 8.16
CA ARG A 157 -9.58 -8.02 8.83
C ARG A 157 -8.97 -8.08 10.21
N LEU A 158 -7.87 -7.41 10.44
CA LEU A 158 -7.21 -7.35 11.75
C LEU A 158 -8.00 -6.48 12.74
N CYS A 159 -8.70 -5.45 12.26
CA CYS A 159 -9.49 -4.56 13.08
C CYS A 159 -10.78 -5.22 13.61
N LYS A 160 -11.20 -4.85 14.82
CA LYS A 160 -12.43 -5.35 15.46
C LYS A 160 -13.69 -4.58 15.06
N ALA A 161 -13.57 -3.47 14.32
CA ALA A 161 -14.69 -2.66 13.86
C ALA A 161 -15.66 -3.47 12.99
N LYS A 162 -16.93 -3.08 12.99
CA LYS A 162 -17.96 -3.66 12.10
C LYS A 162 -17.58 -3.38 10.65
N ARG A 163 -17.76 -4.37 9.78
CA ARG A 163 -17.31 -4.29 8.38
C ARG A 163 -18.49 -4.26 7.44
N PHE A 164 -18.52 -3.24 6.61
CA PHE A 164 -19.47 -3.06 5.52
C PHE A 164 -18.69 -2.96 4.22
N ARG A 165 -19.15 -3.64 3.19
CA ARG A 165 -18.50 -3.65 1.88
C ARG A 165 -19.45 -3.11 0.83
N TYR A 166 -19.03 -2.12 0.06
CA TYR A 166 -19.81 -1.57 -1.03
C TYR A 166 -19.21 -1.93 -2.39
N ALA A 167 -20.05 -1.98 -3.42
CA ALA A 167 -19.64 -2.26 -4.79
C ALA A 167 -18.66 -1.18 -5.30
N ASN A 168 -17.66 -1.60 -6.06
CA ASN A 168 -16.57 -0.71 -6.50
C ASN A 168 -17.10 0.58 -7.10
N ASN A 169 -16.67 1.69 -6.51
CA ASN A 169 -16.94 3.05 -6.97
C ASN A 169 -18.46 3.37 -7.13
N ASP A 170 -19.34 2.61 -6.47
CA ASP A 170 -20.80 2.79 -6.47
C ASP A 170 -21.23 3.65 -5.28
N MET A 171 -21.59 4.88 -5.56
CA MET A 171 -21.98 5.85 -4.53
C MET A 171 -23.36 5.57 -3.92
N ALA A 172 -24.24 4.91 -4.64
CA ALA A 172 -25.57 4.54 -4.09
C ALA A 172 -25.42 3.39 -3.08
N ASP A 173 -24.60 2.38 -3.40
CA ASP A 173 -24.31 1.29 -2.48
C ASP A 173 -23.48 1.78 -1.28
N LEU A 174 -22.52 2.70 -1.49
CA LEU A 174 -21.79 3.34 -0.40
C LEU A 174 -22.75 4.04 0.58
N GLU A 175 -23.71 4.82 0.07
CA GLU A 175 -24.70 5.49 0.90
C GLU A 175 -25.58 4.49 1.68
N ALA A 176 -26.01 3.41 1.04
CA ALA A 176 -26.75 2.34 1.71
C ALA A 176 -25.94 1.71 2.86
N LYS A 177 -24.64 1.45 2.65
CA LYS A 177 -23.75 0.91 3.69
C LYS A 177 -23.48 1.89 4.84
N LEU A 178 -23.46 3.18 4.57
CA LEU A 178 -23.39 4.22 5.62
C LEU A 178 -24.67 4.22 6.48
N GLN A 179 -25.84 4.07 5.86
CA GLN A 179 -27.12 3.93 6.57
C GLN A 179 -27.18 2.65 7.41
N GLU A 180 -26.69 1.51 6.87
CA GLU A 180 -26.58 0.25 7.62
C GLU A 180 -25.65 0.43 8.85
N ALA A 181 -24.54 1.14 8.71
CA ALA A 181 -23.61 1.42 9.81
C ALA A 181 -24.24 2.32 10.88
N ASP A 182 -25.02 3.33 10.49
CA ASP A 182 -25.79 4.16 11.43
C ASP A 182 -26.84 3.34 12.18
N ALA A 183 -27.61 2.52 11.48
CA ALA A 183 -28.60 1.63 12.08
C ALA A 183 -27.98 0.60 13.04
N ALA A 184 -26.73 0.19 12.79
CA ALA A 184 -25.95 -0.66 13.67
C ALA A 184 -25.36 0.06 14.89
N GLY A 185 -25.58 1.38 15.02
CA GLY A 185 -25.12 2.19 16.14
C GLY A 185 -23.60 2.43 16.14
N ALA A 186 -22.96 2.55 14.97
CA ALA A 186 -21.54 2.80 14.88
C ALA A 186 -21.18 4.19 15.46
N ARG A 187 -20.22 4.23 16.39
CA ARG A 187 -19.73 5.45 17.03
C ARG A 187 -18.96 6.30 16.02
N VAL A 188 -18.04 5.69 15.30
CA VAL A 188 -17.25 6.28 14.21
C VAL A 188 -17.47 5.47 12.93
N LYS A 189 -17.63 6.12 11.82
CA LYS A 189 -17.67 5.51 10.48
C LYS A 189 -16.42 5.91 9.70
N LEU A 190 -15.69 4.96 9.15
CA LEU A 190 -14.55 5.20 8.29
C LEU A 190 -14.84 4.60 6.91
N ILE A 191 -14.87 5.45 5.88
CA ILE A 191 -14.92 5.03 4.48
C ILE A 191 -13.48 4.75 4.03
N SER A 192 -13.23 3.58 3.42
CA SER A 192 -11.91 3.21 2.92
C SER A 192 -11.96 2.83 1.45
N THR A 193 -11.08 3.46 0.64
CA THR A 193 -10.97 3.24 -0.81
C THR A 193 -9.54 3.38 -1.30
N ASP A 194 -9.18 2.71 -2.41
CA ASP A 194 -8.04 3.15 -3.21
C ASP A 194 -8.38 4.47 -3.90
N GLY A 195 -7.41 5.35 -4.09
CA GLY A 195 -7.54 6.55 -4.92
C GLY A 195 -7.52 6.20 -6.41
N VAL A 196 -6.58 5.34 -6.79
CA VAL A 196 -6.51 4.70 -8.11
C VAL A 196 -6.40 3.19 -7.91
N PHE A 197 -7.37 2.45 -8.42
CA PHE A 197 -7.38 0.99 -8.41
C PHE A 197 -6.39 0.45 -9.43
N SER A 198 -5.23 -0.04 -8.99
CA SER A 198 -4.06 -0.32 -9.83
C SER A 198 -4.30 -1.35 -10.93
N MET A 199 -5.16 -2.34 -10.70
CA MET A 199 -5.42 -3.41 -11.66
C MET A 199 -6.41 -3.00 -12.75
N ASP A 200 -7.31 -2.05 -12.46
CA ASP A 200 -8.42 -1.67 -13.32
C ASP A 200 -8.27 -0.26 -13.90
N GLY A 201 -7.40 0.57 -13.31
CA GLY A 201 -7.19 1.96 -13.72
C GLY A 201 -8.36 2.89 -13.37
N ILE A 202 -9.27 2.45 -12.50
CA ILE A 202 -10.42 3.24 -12.05
C ILE A 202 -9.91 4.28 -11.05
N ILE A 203 -10.34 5.54 -11.22
CA ILE A 203 -10.07 6.63 -10.28
C ILE A 203 -11.30 6.82 -9.40
N ALA A 204 -11.13 6.74 -8.09
CA ALA A 204 -12.21 6.91 -7.12
C ALA A 204 -12.94 8.25 -7.30
N GLN A 205 -14.26 8.25 -7.07
CA GLN A 205 -15.09 9.45 -7.05
C GLN A 205 -14.96 10.17 -5.70
N LEU A 206 -13.71 10.54 -5.34
CA LEU A 206 -13.36 11.04 -4.01
C LEU A 206 -14.16 12.30 -3.62
N ASP A 207 -14.53 13.13 -4.59
CA ASP A 207 -15.41 14.29 -4.45
C ASP A 207 -16.81 13.89 -3.94
N LYS A 208 -17.38 12.82 -4.49
CA LYS A 208 -18.68 12.29 -4.06
C LYS A 208 -18.58 11.55 -2.73
N ILE A 209 -17.52 10.78 -2.55
CA ILE A 209 -17.21 10.11 -1.27
C ILE A 209 -17.12 11.15 -0.16
N HIS A 210 -16.42 12.25 -0.37
CA HIS A 210 -16.32 13.38 0.58
C HIS A 210 -17.70 13.97 0.90
N GLY A 211 -18.55 14.16 -0.12
CA GLY A 211 -19.92 14.65 0.09
C GLY A 211 -20.78 13.71 0.95
N LEU A 212 -20.66 12.40 0.74
CA LEU A 212 -21.32 11.40 1.57
C LEU A 212 -20.72 11.37 2.99
N ALA A 213 -19.40 11.40 3.10
CA ALA A 213 -18.71 11.44 4.39
C ALA A 213 -19.18 12.62 5.25
N ALA A 214 -19.28 13.81 4.67
CA ALA A 214 -19.80 14.99 5.37
C ALA A 214 -21.27 14.82 5.83
N ARG A 215 -22.12 14.24 4.99
CA ARG A 215 -23.54 13.99 5.30
C ARG A 215 -23.74 13.00 6.44
N TYR A 216 -22.92 11.95 6.47
CA TYR A 216 -23.03 10.86 7.44
C TYR A 216 -22.05 10.97 8.61
N ASN A 217 -21.36 12.11 8.76
CA ASN A 217 -20.32 12.32 9.77
C ASN A 217 -19.30 11.15 9.80
N ALA A 218 -18.75 10.82 8.64
CA ALA A 218 -17.76 9.77 8.45
C ALA A 218 -16.40 10.39 8.12
N ILE A 219 -15.33 9.68 8.47
CA ILE A 219 -13.97 10.01 8.05
C ILE A 219 -13.62 9.23 6.77
N VAL A 220 -12.72 9.76 5.96
CA VAL A 220 -12.29 9.13 4.70
C VAL A 220 -10.82 8.75 4.79
N HIS A 221 -10.54 7.48 4.56
CA HIS A 221 -9.23 6.95 4.24
C HIS A 221 -9.19 6.62 2.75
N PHE A 222 -8.17 7.11 2.05
CA PHE A 222 -7.90 6.70 0.67
C PHE A 222 -6.41 6.41 0.49
N ASP A 223 -6.13 5.28 -0.15
CA ASP A 223 -4.78 4.85 -0.50
C ASP A 223 -4.41 5.43 -1.86
N ASP A 224 -3.45 6.33 -1.87
CA ASP A 224 -3.08 7.10 -3.06
C ASP A 224 -1.70 6.71 -3.62
N CYS A 225 -1.18 5.53 -3.26
CA CYS A 225 0.15 5.08 -3.70
C CYS A 225 0.26 4.88 -5.22
N HIS A 226 -0.87 4.73 -5.93
CA HIS A 226 -0.93 4.69 -7.39
C HIS A 226 -1.36 6.02 -8.03
N ALA A 227 -1.33 7.13 -7.31
CA ALA A 227 -1.72 8.45 -7.81
C ALA A 227 -0.75 9.57 -7.38
N THR A 228 -0.33 9.58 -6.12
CA THR A 228 0.61 10.58 -5.61
C THR A 228 1.92 10.56 -6.40
N GLY A 229 2.36 11.73 -6.83
CA GLY A 229 3.53 11.95 -7.66
C GLY A 229 3.19 12.38 -9.10
N PHE A 230 2.04 11.96 -9.66
CA PHE A 230 1.72 12.25 -11.06
C PHE A 230 0.26 12.61 -11.35
N LEU A 231 -0.70 12.20 -10.53
CA LEU A 231 -2.10 12.56 -10.72
C LEU A 231 -2.40 13.92 -10.09
N GLY A 232 -3.23 14.71 -10.76
CA GLY A 232 -3.54 16.10 -10.37
C GLY A 232 -2.59 17.12 -11.02
N LYS A 233 -2.92 18.39 -10.92
CA LYS A 233 -2.20 19.50 -11.58
C LYS A 233 -0.72 19.63 -11.10
N ARG A 234 -0.49 19.28 -9.85
CA ARG A 234 0.84 19.34 -9.20
C ARG A 234 1.35 17.97 -8.77
N GLY A 235 0.68 16.90 -9.22
CA GLY A 235 1.03 15.53 -8.84
C GLY A 235 0.72 15.17 -7.39
N ARG A 236 -0.22 15.85 -6.75
CA ARG A 236 -0.55 15.60 -5.34
C ARG A 236 -1.47 14.41 -5.12
N GLY A 237 -2.00 13.84 -6.19
CA GLY A 237 -2.80 12.63 -6.14
C GLY A 237 -4.28 12.86 -6.41
N THR A 238 -5.10 11.88 -6.01
CA THR A 238 -6.53 11.80 -6.33
C THR A 238 -7.33 12.96 -5.74
N HIS A 239 -6.99 13.42 -4.54
CA HIS A 239 -7.69 14.55 -3.91
C HIS A 239 -7.50 15.85 -4.70
N GLU A 240 -6.29 16.15 -5.20
CA GLU A 240 -6.06 17.28 -6.08
C GLU A 240 -6.79 17.10 -7.42
N TYR A 241 -6.73 15.92 -8.01
CA TYR A 241 -7.41 15.60 -9.27
C TYR A 241 -8.93 15.80 -9.17
N ARG A 242 -9.53 15.51 -8.02
CA ARG A 242 -10.97 15.69 -7.76
C ARG A 242 -11.35 17.06 -7.20
N GLY A 243 -10.40 17.99 -7.12
CA GLY A 243 -10.67 19.37 -6.69
C GLY A 243 -10.92 19.52 -5.19
N LEU A 244 -10.43 18.61 -4.38
CA LEU A 244 -10.54 18.63 -2.91
C LEU A 244 -9.32 19.23 -2.22
N PHE A 245 -8.37 19.72 -2.97
CA PHE A 245 -7.17 20.36 -2.44
C PHE A 245 -7.37 21.87 -2.30
N GLY A 246 -7.34 22.40 -1.08
CA GLY A 246 -7.49 23.83 -0.79
C GLY A 246 -8.03 24.08 0.59
#